data_b96a1063408385593ad97dff44b28695
#
_entry.id   b96a1063408385593ad97dff44b28695
#
_cell.length_a   1.000
_cell.length_b   1.000
_cell.length_c   1.000
_cell.angle_alpha   90.00
_cell.angle_beta   90.00
_cell.angle_gamma   90.00
#
_symmetry.space_group_name_H-M   'P 1'
#
loop_
_entity.id
_entity.type
_entity.pdbx_description
1 polymer ?
#
loop_
_entity_poly.entity_id
_entity_poly.type
_entity_poly.pdbx_seq_one_letter_code
_entity_poly.pdbx_strand_id
1 'polypeptide(L)'
;VNLSTEVAGISLKNPLMPASGPLTGDHRKMLALEAMGVGAMVTKTISTVVAKVPRPCIIAERDFVGNTELWSEFYPDRWLEEFLPEYKKHSSLPLIISLGYSPEDLRKLVPLFSEFADGFELSTHYVADDPSLMKELISAVKEGTDKPVFLKFDPSVPDPAEMAGAVQESGGDGIVAINSLGPVYPFDRKANRSLMGSGDGFGWISGPVIKKLSLSSVRRIREGCSLPIIGVGGVASADDVIDFLSCGASAVQMLSGALIKGKELYKRIVDALPAALEKRGFESAKDAIDSAERQKESFEVRNPVIDHERCTRCELCVAVCPYFALRLDEKVEVDTAECFGCGLCESRCPVGAIGGVLT
;
A
#
# COMPACT_ATOMS: atom_id res chain seq x y z
N VAL A 1 4.18 -22.51 8.56
CA VAL A 1 4.72 -21.24 8.01
C VAL A 1 4.77 -20.20 9.11
N ASN A 2 5.93 -19.57 9.31
CA ASN A 2 6.09 -18.48 10.26
C ASN A 2 5.65 -17.15 9.60
N LEU A 3 4.64 -16.48 10.20
CA LEU A 3 4.12 -15.21 9.70
C LEU A 3 4.72 -13.99 10.41
N SER A 4 5.50 -14.18 11.48
CA SER A 4 6.03 -13.06 12.26
C SER A 4 7.00 -12.21 11.44
N THR A 5 6.89 -10.89 11.62
CA THR A 5 7.79 -9.89 11.02
C THR A 5 8.14 -8.84 12.06
N GLU A 6 9.00 -7.91 11.70
CA GLU A 6 9.40 -6.79 12.56
C GLU A 6 9.48 -5.50 11.74
N VAL A 7 9.07 -4.38 12.34
CA VAL A 7 9.26 -3.03 11.78
C VAL A 7 9.82 -2.11 12.86
N ALA A 8 11.04 -1.61 12.68
CA ALA A 8 11.73 -0.69 13.59
C ALA A 8 11.67 -1.13 15.06
N GLY A 9 11.94 -2.42 15.33
CA GLY A 9 11.89 -3.00 16.70
C GLY A 9 10.50 -3.39 17.19
N ILE A 10 9.44 -3.09 16.44
CA ILE A 10 8.07 -3.52 16.76
C ILE A 10 7.84 -4.92 16.18
N SER A 11 7.68 -5.92 17.06
CA SER A 11 7.39 -7.30 16.65
C SER A 11 5.91 -7.47 16.26
N LEU A 12 5.67 -8.09 15.12
CA LEU A 12 4.33 -8.34 14.56
C LEU A 12 4.08 -9.85 14.45
N LYS A 13 2.93 -10.33 14.91
CA LYS A 13 2.54 -11.76 14.78
C LYS A 13 2.29 -12.20 13.33
N ASN A 14 1.98 -11.25 12.45
CA ASN A 14 1.88 -11.40 10.99
C ASN A 14 2.04 -10.01 10.35
N PRO A 15 2.33 -9.92 9.04
CA PRO A 15 2.65 -8.65 8.40
C PRO A 15 1.45 -7.72 8.12
N LEU A 16 0.20 -8.19 8.30
CA LEU A 16 -0.99 -7.41 7.91
C LEU A 16 -1.52 -6.55 9.06
N MET A 17 -1.78 -5.27 8.78
CA MET A 17 -2.42 -4.34 9.70
C MET A 17 -3.43 -3.44 8.97
N PRO A 18 -4.41 -2.82 9.64
CA PRO A 18 -5.25 -1.80 9.04
C PRO A 18 -4.45 -0.53 8.77
N ALA A 19 -4.72 0.13 7.65
CA ALA A 19 -4.21 1.48 7.40
C ALA A 19 -5.05 2.52 8.14
N SER A 20 -4.42 3.65 8.48
CA SER A 20 -5.10 4.81 9.04
C SER A 20 -6.31 5.21 8.18
N GLY A 21 -7.49 5.35 8.80
CA GLY A 21 -8.71 5.69 8.10
C GLY A 21 -9.99 5.42 8.89
N PRO A 22 -11.16 5.46 8.25
CA PRO A 22 -12.45 5.39 8.94
C PRO A 22 -12.70 4.09 9.71
N LEU A 23 -12.06 2.98 9.33
CA LEU A 23 -12.17 1.69 10.03
C LEU A 23 -11.42 1.64 11.37
N THR A 24 -10.57 2.63 11.67
CA THR A 24 -9.78 2.74 12.90
C THR A 24 -10.05 4.06 13.64
N GLY A 25 -11.24 4.64 13.44
CA GLY A 25 -11.61 5.95 13.97
C GLY A 25 -12.07 5.97 15.43
N ASP A 26 -12.15 4.82 16.11
CA ASP A 26 -12.45 4.69 17.54
C ASP A 26 -12.07 3.29 18.05
N HIS A 27 -12.06 3.12 19.39
CA HIS A 27 -11.65 1.87 20.06
C HIS A 27 -12.51 0.65 19.67
N ARG A 28 -13.82 0.82 19.44
CA ARG A 28 -14.72 -0.29 19.09
C ARG A 28 -14.38 -0.85 17.71
N LYS A 29 -14.12 0.03 16.76
CA LYS A 29 -13.68 -0.37 15.41
C LYS A 29 -12.32 -1.06 15.46
N MET A 30 -11.37 -0.51 16.24
CA MET A 30 -10.04 -1.07 16.41
C MET A 30 -10.11 -2.48 17.02
N LEU A 31 -10.86 -2.70 18.10
CA LEU A 31 -11.08 -4.02 18.70
C LEU A 31 -11.76 -5.00 17.74
N ALA A 32 -12.71 -4.53 16.94
CA ALA A 32 -13.35 -5.37 15.93
C ALA A 32 -12.37 -5.84 14.85
N LEU A 33 -11.42 -4.99 14.43
CA LEU A 33 -10.37 -5.39 13.47
C LEU A 33 -9.31 -6.29 14.12
N GLU A 34 -8.95 -6.04 15.37
CA GLU A 34 -8.03 -6.92 16.11
C GLU A 34 -8.54 -8.35 16.21
N ALA A 35 -9.86 -8.51 16.46
CA ALA A 35 -10.51 -9.82 16.47
C ALA A 35 -10.41 -10.57 15.12
N MET A 36 -10.05 -9.89 14.04
CA MET A 36 -9.79 -10.49 12.72
C MET A 36 -8.35 -10.97 12.55
N GLY A 37 -7.51 -10.85 13.58
CA GLY A 37 -6.19 -11.46 13.64
C GLY A 37 -5.04 -10.61 13.09
N VAL A 38 -5.24 -9.31 12.83
CA VAL A 38 -4.20 -8.40 12.33
C VAL A 38 -2.96 -8.35 13.23
N GLY A 39 -1.80 -8.05 12.68
CA GLY A 39 -0.50 -8.08 13.37
C GLY A 39 -0.19 -6.85 14.22
N ALA A 40 -0.75 -5.71 13.88
CA ALA A 40 -0.67 -4.44 14.63
C ALA A 40 -1.93 -3.61 14.36
N MET A 41 -2.09 -2.52 15.09
CA MET A 41 -3.16 -1.54 14.90
C MET A 41 -2.59 -0.17 14.54
N VAL A 42 -3.25 0.55 13.62
CA VAL A 42 -2.94 1.94 13.27
C VAL A 42 -4.19 2.77 13.48
N THR A 43 -4.10 3.89 14.21
CA THR A 43 -5.26 4.77 14.44
C THR A 43 -5.62 5.58 13.19
N LYS A 44 -6.86 6.08 13.12
CA LYS A 44 -7.17 7.20 12.20
C LYS A 44 -6.25 8.38 12.57
N THR A 45 -5.79 9.14 11.58
CA THR A 45 -4.89 10.29 11.83
C THR A 45 -5.53 11.29 12.77
N ILE A 46 -4.85 11.65 13.83
CA ILE A 46 -5.29 12.59 14.86
C ILE A 46 -4.59 13.93 14.61
N SER A 47 -5.31 15.03 14.72
CA SER A 47 -4.78 16.39 14.59
C SER A 47 -5.29 17.27 15.72
N THR A 48 -4.65 18.40 15.94
CA THR A 48 -5.07 19.41 16.95
C THR A 48 -6.46 19.98 16.70
N VAL A 49 -6.94 19.87 15.46
CA VAL A 49 -8.28 20.31 15.05
C VAL A 49 -9.11 19.14 14.51
N VAL A 50 -10.41 19.16 14.74
CA VAL A 50 -11.31 18.12 14.19
C VAL A 50 -11.56 18.33 12.70
N ALA A 51 -11.64 17.23 11.97
CA ALA A 51 -11.98 17.27 10.55
C ALA A 51 -13.45 17.60 10.32
N LYS A 52 -13.71 18.39 9.28
CA LYS A 52 -15.05 18.63 8.71
C LYS A 52 -15.11 17.98 7.35
N VAL A 53 -15.42 16.68 7.34
CA VAL A 53 -15.41 15.86 6.12
C VAL A 53 -16.61 16.22 5.23
N PRO A 54 -16.39 16.65 3.97
CA PRO A 54 -17.47 16.90 3.02
C PRO A 54 -18.17 15.58 2.66
N ARG A 55 -19.50 15.61 2.49
CA ARG A 55 -20.27 14.38 2.25
C ARG A 55 -21.13 14.51 0.98
N PRO A 56 -21.28 13.40 0.20
CA PRO A 56 -20.72 12.07 0.41
C PRO A 56 -19.17 12.05 0.28
N CYS A 57 -18.51 11.28 1.15
CA CYS A 57 -17.04 11.30 1.25
C CYS A 57 -16.37 10.00 0.75
N ILE A 58 -17.12 8.93 0.56
CA ILE A 58 -16.59 7.65 0.07
C ILE A 58 -17.53 7.09 -0.99
N ILE A 59 -16.96 6.76 -2.15
CA ILE A 59 -17.60 5.95 -3.19
C ILE A 59 -16.71 4.74 -3.49
N ALA A 60 -17.30 3.63 -3.89
CA ALA A 60 -16.53 2.44 -4.25
C ALA A 60 -17.09 1.80 -5.51
N GLU A 61 -16.19 1.31 -6.34
CA GLU A 61 -16.47 0.44 -7.47
C GLU A 61 -15.73 -0.89 -7.28
N ARG A 62 -15.66 -1.71 -8.32
CA ARG A 62 -15.06 -3.04 -8.24
C ARG A 62 -13.59 -3.04 -7.82
N ASP A 63 -12.82 -2.07 -8.25
CA ASP A 63 -11.36 -2.03 -8.16
C ASP A 63 -10.80 -0.72 -7.60
N PHE A 64 -11.66 0.26 -7.29
CA PHE A 64 -11.22 1.47 -6.64
C PHE A 64 -12.18 1.99 -5.56
N VAL A 65 -11.64 2.77 -4.66
CA VAL A 65 -12.35 3.62 -3.71
C VAL A 65 -11.97 5.05 -3.99
N GLY A 66 -12.97 5.89 -4.29
CA GLY A 66 -12.82 7.33 -4.30
C GLY A 66 -13.19 7.89 -2.93
N ASN A 67 -12.42 8.85 -2.42
CA ASN A 67 -12.68 9.44 -1.12
C ASN A 67 -12.29 10.93 -1.04
N THR A 68 -12.98 11.64 -0.16
CA THR A 68 -12.66 12.97 0.34
C THR A 68 -12.51 12.93 1.87
N GLU A 69 -12.11 11.75 2.41
CA GLU A 69 -11.85 11.56 3.83
C GLU A 69 -10.70 12.46 4.28
N LEU A 70 -10.81 12.91 5.51
CA LEU A 70 -9.82 13.72 6.20
C LEU A 70 -9.36 12.97 7.46
N TRP A 71 -8.66 13.65 8.35
CA TRP A 71 -8.26 13.13 9.66
C TRP A 71 -9.45 12.91 10.60
N SER A 72 -9.20 12.66 11.88
CA SER A 72 -10.23 12.35 12.88
C SER A 72 -11.23 13.49 13.07
N GLU A 73 -12.51 13.13 13.17
CA GLU A 73 -13.62 14.01 13.53
C GLU A 73 -13.74 14.21 15.05
N PHE A 74 -12.81 13.63 15.81
CA PHE A 74 -12.76 13.77 17.27
C PHE A 74 -11.52 14.53 17.70
N TYR A 75 -11.66 15.37 18.72
CA TYR A 75 -10.56 16.07 19.36
C TYR A 75 -9.57 15.09 20.01
N PRO A 76 -8.28 15.46 20.16
CA PRO A 76 -7.28 14.66 20.85
C PRO A 76 -7.71 14.19 22.24
N ASP A 77 -8.39 15.04 23.02
CA ASP A 77 -8.85 14.70 24.37
C ASP A 77 -9.73 13.45 24.39
N ARG A 78 -10.61 13.30 23.40
CA ARG A 78 -11.46 12.12 23.33
C ARG A 78 -10.68 10.83 23.03
N TRP A 79 -9.60 10.93 22.26
CA TRP A 79 -8.68 9.82 22.06
C TRP A 79 -7.95 9.45 23.34
N LEU A 80 -7.47 10.47 24.09
CA LEU A 80 -6.70 10.27 25.32
C LEU A 80 -7.56 9.82 26.51
N GLU A 81 -8.76 10.33 26.65
CA GLU A 81 -9.64 10.06 27.80
C GLU A 81 -10.56 8.86 27.62
N GLU A 82 -10.95 8.53 26.38
CA GLU A 82 -11.91 7.46 26.08
C GLU A 82 -11.28 6.36 25.21
N PHE A 83 -10.87 6.69 23.96
CA PHE A 83 -10.61 5.65 22.96
C PHE A 83 -9.36 4.82 23.25
N LEU A 84 -8.24 5.45 23.58
CA LEU A 84 -6.99 4.75 23.83
C LEU A 84 -6.99 3.99 25.16
N PRO A 85 -7.47 4.56 26.29
CA PRO A 85 -7.62 3.81 27.52
C PRO A 85 -8.53 2.60 27.37
N GLU A 86 -9.69 2.74 26.71
CA GLU A 86 -10.59 1.61 26.48
C GLU A 86 -9.98 0.56 25.56
N TYR A 87 -9.26 0.97 24.50
CA TYR A 87 -8.54 0.03 23.64
C TYR A 87 -7.46 -0.74 24.40
N LYS A 88 -6.59 -0.07 25.14
CA LYS A 88 -5.49 -0.70 25.89
C LYS A 88 -5.95 -1.61 27.03
N LYS A 89 -7.15 -1.44 27.58
CA LYS A 89 -7.73 -2.38 28.55
C LYS A 89 -7.99 -3.77 27.96
N HIS A 90 -8.24 -3.84 26.64
CA HIS A 90 -8.67 -5.06 25.97
C HIS A 90 -7.67 -5.58 24.95
N SER A 91 -6.61 -4.85 24.68
CA SER A 91 -5.61 -5.16 23.66
C SER A 91 -4.19 -5.03 24.18
N SER A 92 -3.34 -6.00 23.82
CA SER A 92 -1.88 -5.93 23.90
C SER A 92 -1.20 -5.85 22.53
N LEU A 93 -2.00 -5.68 21.47
CA LEU A 93 -1.48 -5.58 20.11
C LEU A 93 -0.64 -4.31 19.94
N PRO A 94 0.49 -4.34 19.23
CA PRO A 94 1.26 -3.15 18.94
C PRO A 94 0.37 -2.06 18.31
N LEU A 95 0.50 -0.83 18.81
CA LEU A 95 -0.31 0.31 18.41
C LEU A 95 0.55 1.41 17.81
N ILE A 96 0.35 1.69 16.53
CA ILE A 96 0.95 2.81 15.82
C ILE A 96 -0.08 3.96 15.81
N ILE A 97 0.26 5.09 16.39
CA ILE A 97 -0.62 6.26 16.43
C ILE A 97 -0.31 7.16 15.24
N SER A 98 -1.30 7.34 14.36
CA SER A 98 -1.18 8.23 13.21
C SER A 98 -1.49 9.67 13.61
N LEU A 99 -0.55 10.58 13.35
CA LEU A 99 -0.63 12.01 13.66
C LEU A 99 -0.40 12.85 12.38
N GLY A 100 -0.90 14.06 12.38
CA GLY A 100 -0.66 15.08 11.34
C GLY A 100 -0.91 16.49 11.92
N TYR A 101 -0.44 17.59 11.30
CA TYR A 101 0.29 17.61 10.02
C TYR A 101 1.52 18.52 10.11
N SER A 102 1.45 19.58 10.93
CA SER A 102 2.56 20.54 11.08
C SER A 102 3.54 20.12 12.18
N PRO A 103 4.81 20.55 12.10
CA PRO A 103 5.76 20.35 13.19
C PRO A 103 5.25 20.89 14.53
N GLU A 104 4.53 22.01 14.54
CA GLU A 104 3.94 22.58 15.74
C GLU A 104 2.86 21.67 16.35
N ASP A 105 1.98 21.10 15.52
CA ASP A 105 0.97 20.13 15.99
C ASP A 105 1.62 18.89 16.57
N LEU A 106 2.65 18.36 15.91
CA LEU A 106 3.36 17.17 16.37
C LEU A 106 4.06 17.41 17.72
N ARG A 107 4.70 18.56 17.94
CA ARG A 107 5.28 18.91 19.25
C ARG A 107 4.24 18.94 20.37
N LYS A 108 3.00 19.31 20.07
CA LYS A 108 1.89 19.30 21.04
C LYS A 108 1.35 17.89 21.27
N LEU A 109 1.16 17.11 20.20
CA LEU A 109 0.46 15.82 20.27
C LEU A 109 1.36 14.69 20.74
N VAL A 110 2.60 14.59 20.26
CA VAL A 110 3.46 13.43 20.52
C VAL A 110 3.66 13.15 22.00
N PRO A 111 3.98 14.14 22.86
CA PRO A 111 4.15 13.86 24.30
C PRO A 111 2.89 13.30 24.97
N LEU A 112 1.70 13.76 24.51
CA LEU A 112 0.42 13.31 25.07
C LEU A 112 0.07 11.87 24.69
N PHE A 113 0.46 11.44 23.49
CA PHE A 113 0.13 10.11 22.97
C PHE A 113 1.23 9.06 23.20
N SER A 114 2.42 9.47 23.63
CA SER A 114 3.60 8.61 23.70
C SER A 114 3.44 7.41 24.66
N GLU A 115 2.67 7.56 25.74
CA GLU A 115 2.39 6.48 26.67
C GLU A 115 1.54 5.34 26.06
N PHE A 116 0.70 5.64 25.07
CA PHE A 116 -0.16 4.67 24.41
C PHE A 116 0.51 4.04 23.17
N ALA A 117 1.47 4.74 22.55
CA ALA A 117 2.07 4.37 21.29
C ALA A 117 3.20 3.36 21.42
N ASP A 118 3.28 2.41 20.50
CA ASP A 118 4.47 1.62 20.22
C ASP A 118 5.28 2.24 19.07
N GLY A 119 4.67 3.12 18.27
CA GLY A 119 5.27 3.91 17.22
C GLY A 119 4.32 4.99 16.71
N PHE A 120 4.85 5.92 15.89
CA PHE A 120 4.07 7.00 15.29
C PHE A 120 4.12 6.94 13.77
N GLU A 121 2.96 7.04 13.11
CA GLU A 121 2.86 7.25 11.66
C GLU A 121 2.54 8.71 11.38
N LEU A 122 3.39 9.39 10.61
CA LEU A 122 3.17 10.79 10.23
C LEU A 122 2.50 10.85 8.85
N SER A 123 1.31 11.43 8.80
CA SER A 123 0.66 11.74 7.53
C SER A 123 1.32 12.96 6.91
N THR A 124 1.94 12.78 5.73
CA THR A 124 2.63 13.85 5.00
C THR A 124 1.85 14.35 3.79
N HIS A 125 0.57 14.04 3.71
CA HIS A 125 -0.29 14.28 2.55
C HIS A 125 -0.30 15.75 2.06
N TYR A 126 0.02 16.70 2.94
CA TYR A 126 0.05 18.13 2.62
C TYR A 126 1.46 18.75 2.58
N VAL A 127 2.51 17.92 2.72
CA VAL A 127 3.90 18.38 2.88
C VAL A 127 4.90 17.52 2.10
N ALA A 128 4.44 16.79 1.09
CA ALA A 128 5.07 15.59 0.57
C ALA A 128 6.39 15.77 -0.22
N ASP A 129 6.74 16.96 -0.66
CA ASP A 129 7.78 17.17 -1.70
C ASP A 129 8.98 18.00 -1.22
N ASP A 130 8.99 18.43 0.05
CA ASP A 130 10.09 19.21 0.62
C ASP A 130 10.88 18.37 1.65
N PRO A 131 12.12 17.94 1.32
CA PRO A 131 12.98 17.18 2.24
C PRO A 131 13.31 17.96 3.53
N SER A 132 13.35 19.30 3.48
CA SER A 132 13.64 20.11 4.66
C SER A 132 12.50 20.07 5.66
N LEU A 133 11.27 20.07 5.18
CA LEU A 133 10.07 19.95 6.01
C LEU A 133 9.94 18.54 6.59
N MET A 134 10.30 17.48 5.85
CA MET A 134 10.37 16.11 6.37
C MET A 134 11.33 16.01 7.56
N LYS A 135 12.50 16.63 7.47
CA LYS A 135 13.46 16.69 8.56
C LYS A 135 12.88 17.40 9.79
N GLU A 136 12.17 18.50 9.59
CA GLU A 136 11.54 19.25 10.67
C GLU A 136 10.41 18.44 11.34
N LEU A 137 9.60 17.72 10.57
CA LEU A 137 8.56 16.82 11.09
C LEU A 137 9.16 15.70 11.96
N ILE A 138 10.22 15.04 11.48
CA ILE A 138 10.92 13.99 12.23
C ILE A 138 11.50 14.56 13.53
N SER A 139 12.19 15.71 13.46
CA SER A 139 12.76 16.38 14.62
C SER A 139 11.68 16.70 15.66
N ALA A 140 10.56 17.28 15.23
CA ALA A 140 9.44 17.64 16.10
C ALA A 140 8.86 16.44 16.86
N VAL A 141 8.85 15.26 16.24
CA VAL A 141 8.40 14.02 16.92
C VAL A 141 9.47 13.51 17.87
N LYS A 142 10.72 13.45 17.43
CA LYS A 142 11.85 12.93 18.22
C LYS A 142 12.17 13.78 19.44
N GLU A 143 11.77 15.05 19.47
CA GLU A 143 11.84 15.91 20.67
C GLU A 143 10.89 15.41 21.79
N GLY A 144 9.81 14.71 21.45
CA GLY A 144 8.76 14.30 22.40
C GLY A 144 8.72 12.80 22.71
N THR A 145 9.51 11.95 22.02
CA THR A 145 9.49 10.50 22.22
C THR A 145 10.70 9.79 21.64
N ASP A 146 11.05 8.64 22.26
CA ASP A 146 12.03 7.69 21.72
C ASP A 146 11.40 6.59 20.87
N LYS A 147 10.07 6.62 20.68
CA LYS A 147 9.35 5.63 19.88
C LYS A 147 9.68 5.73 18.39
N PRO A 148 9.58 4.62 17.64
CA PRO A 148 9.78 4.63 16.19
C PRO A 148 8.83 5.59 15.48
N VAL A 149 9.37 6.29 14.46
CA VAL A 149 8.67 7.28 13.63
C VAL A 149 8.66 6.83 12.18
N PHE A 150 7.47 6.63 11.63
CA PHE A 150 7.24 6.23 10.25
C PHE A 150 6.66 7.42 9.45
N LEU A 151 7.25 7.74 8.31
CA LEU A 151 6.69 8.74 7.41
C LEU A 151 5.87 8.09 6.30
N LYS A 152 4.62 8.51 6.15
CA LYS A 152 3.74 8.02 5.10
C LYS A 152 3.84 8.88 3.86
N PHE A 153 4.43 8.31 2.81
CA PHE A 153 4.65 9.00 1.55
C PHE A 153 3.36 9.16 0.74
N ASP A 154 3.21 10.32 0.15
CA ASP A 154 2.23 10.60 -0.88
C ASP A 154 2.71 10.02 -2.23
N PRO A 155 1.80 9.54 -3.10
CA PRO A 155 2.17 9.08 -4.44
C PRO A 155 2.81 10.14 -5.34
N SER A 156 2.65 11.43 -5.01
CA SER A 156 3.21 12.56 -5.76
C SER A 156 4.69 12.83 -5.47
N VAL A 157 5.30 12.15 -4.49
CA VAL A 157 6.74 12.27 -4.23
C VAL A 157 7.54 12.01 -5.51
N PRO A 158 8.30 13.00 -6.03
CA PRO A 158 8.92 12.91 -7.35
C PRO A 158 9.97 11.80 -7.44
N ASP A 159 10.82 11.68 -6.43
CA ASP A 159 11.80 10.59 -6.30
C ASP A 159 11.68 9.91 -4.92
N PRO A 160 10.97 8.77 -4.84
CA PRO A 160 10.83 8.04 -3.59
C PRO A 160 12.15 7.52 -3.00
N ALA A 161 13.16 7.26 -3.83
CA ALA A 161 14.46 6.77 -3.35
C ALA A 161 15.24 7.91 -2.67
N GLU A 162 15.31 9.09 -3.30
CA GLU A 162 15.96 10.28 -2.73
C GLU A 162 15.27 10.69 -1.42
N MET A 163 13.94 10.77 -1.43
CA MET A 163 13.18 11.14 -0.23
C MET A 163 13.37 10.13 0.91
N ALA A 164 13.45 8.84 0.60
CA ALA A 164 13.71 7.79 1.59
C ALA A 164 15.11 7.92 2.22
N GLY A 165 16.12 8.26 1.43
CA GLY A 165 17.45 8.62 1.92
C GLY A 165 17.40 9.80 2.87
N ALA A 166 16.69 10.86 2.52
CA ALA A 166 16.52 12.05 3.36
C ALA A 166 15.81 11.73 4.69
N VAL A 167 14.80 10.85 4.68
CA VAL A 167 14.13 10.37 5.91
C VAL A 167 15.12 9.63 6.81
N GLN A 168 15.92 8.72 6.26
CA GLN A 168 16.93 7.97 6.99
C GLN A 168 17.99 8.90 7.60
N GLU A 169 18.52 9.83 6.83
CA GLU A 169 19.51 10.81 7.29
C GLU A 169 18.96 11.75 8.37
N SER A 170 17.66 12.00 8.36
CA SER A 170 16.98 12.83 9.35
C SER A 170 16.61 12.08 10.64
N GLY A 171 16.89 10.78 10.74
CA GLY A 171 16.61 9.97 11.92
C GLY A 171 15.19 9.39 11.96
N GLY A 172 14.49 9.32 10.85
CA GLY A 172 13.26 8.54 10.72
C GLY A 172 13.55 7.04 10.84
N ASP A 173 12.61 6.26 11.37
CA ASP A 173 12.80 4.83 11.66
C ASP A 173 12.13 3.92 10.65
N GLY A 174 11.30 4.46 9.76
CA GLY A 174 10.65 3.70 8.70
C GLY A 174 9.78 4.54 7.79
N ILE A 175 9.29 3.91 6.73
CA ILE A 175 8.48 4.56 5.70
C ILE A 175 7.22 3.75 5.48
N VAL A 176 6.08 4.44 5.32
CA VAL A 176 4.81 3.86 4.88
C VAL A 176 4.55 4.31 3.44
N ALA A 177 4.34 3.40 2.52
CA ALA A 177 4.16 3.73 1.11
C ALA A 177 3.06 2.87 0.45
N ILE A 178 2.02 3.53 -0.09
CA ILE A 178 1.78 4.96 -0.31
C ILE A 178 0.42 5.40 0.22
N ASN A 179 0.17 6.69 0.34
CA ASN A 179 -1.16 7.23 0.56
C ASN A 179 -2.05 7.07 -0.69
N SER A 180 -3.32 7.48 -0.63
CA SER A 180 -4.22 7.52 -1.79
C SER A 180 -3.72 8.49 -2.87
N LEU A 181 -3.98 8.16 -4.14
CA LEU A 181 -3.56 8.93 -5.31
C LEU A 181 -4.56 10.04 -5.60
N GLY A 182 -4.10 11.25 -5.72
CA GLY A 182 -4.93 12.39 -6.08
C GLY A 182 -4.17 13.71 -6.15
N PRO A 183 -4.88 14.82 -6.43
CA PRO A 183 -6.34 14.88 -6.64
C PRO A 183 -6.78 14.26 -7.98
N VAL A 184 -7.91 13.58 -7.97
CA VAL A 184 -8.56 13.01 -9.15
C VAL A 184 -10.03 13.45 -9.20
N TYR A 185 -10.64 13.41 -10.37
CA TYR A 185 -12.07 13.70 -10.55
C TYR A 185 -12.84 12.40 -10.87
N PRO A 186 -13.45 11.72 -9.88
CA PRO A 186 -14.16 10.45 -10.07
C PRO A 186 -15.51 10.72 -10.79
N PHE A 187 -15.47 10.73 -12.12
CA PHE A 187 -16.63 11.06 -12.95
C PHE A 187 -17.63 9.89 -13.01
N ASP A 188 -18.85 10.12 -12.53
CA ASP A 188 -19.97 9.20 -12.69
C ASP A 188 -20.74 9.51 -13.97
N ARG A 189 -20.83 8.54 -14.90
CA ARG A 189 -21.48 8.72 -16.21
C ARG A 189 -22.99 8.89 -16.10
N LYS A 190 -23.64 8.32 -15.08
CA LYS A 190 -25.10 8.42 -14.92
C LYS A 190 -25.49 9.78 -14.37
N ALA A 191 -24.73 10.27 -13.39
CA ALA A 191 -24.94 11.58 -12.80
C ALA A 191 -24.38 12.71 -13.67
N ASN A 192 -23.51 12.41 -14.63
CA ASN A 192 -22.79 13.35 -15.48
C ASN A 192 -21.94 14.37 -14.67
N ARG A 193 -21.40 13.93 -13.54
CA ARG A 193 -20.55 14.71 -12.62
C ARG A 193 -19.83 13.80 -11.64
N SER A 194 -18.94 14.35 -10.83
CA SER A 194 -18.45 13.63 -9.66
C SER A 194 -19.53 13.45 -8.61
N LEU A 195 -19.51 12.33 -7.91
CA LEU A 195 -20.37 12.05 -6.73
C LEU A 195 -19.71 12.47 -5.41
N MET A 196 -18.45 12.94 -5.44
CA MET A 196 -17.78 13.44 -4.25
C MET A 196 -18.43 14.72 -3.72
N GLY A 197 -18.48 14.84 -2.38
CA GLY A 197 -19.08 15.99 -1.69
C GLY A 197 -18.15 17.21 -1.54
N SER A 198 -16.90 17.15 -2.05
CA SER A 198 -16.02 18.31 -2.14
C SER A 198 -16.61 19.36 -3.07
N GLY A 199 -16.35 20.65 -2.80
CA GLY A 199 -16.95 21.75 -3.53
C GLY A 199 -16.63 21.79 -5.02
N ASP A 200 -15.49 21.23 -5.41
CA ASP A 200 -14.98 21.11 -6.78
C ASP A 200 -15.19 19.70 -7.38
N GLY A 201 -15.66 18.73 -6.58
CA GLY A 201 -15.87 17.34 -6.99
C GLY A 201 -14.59 16.50 -7.08
N PHE A 202 -13.43 17.04 -6.70
CA PHE A 202 -12.18 16.29 -6.64
C PHE A 202 -12.07 15.47 -5.34
N GLY A 203 -11.26 14.43 -5.39
CA GLY A 203 -10.94 13.55 -4.27
C GLY A 203 -9.68 12.74 -4.55
N TRP A 204 -9.50 11.67 -3.81
CA TRP A 204 -8.39 10.74 -3.94
C TRP A 204 -8.90 9.35 -4.25
N ILE A 205 -8.11 8.55 -4.97
CA ILE A 205 -8.43 7.14 -5.24
C ILE A 205 -7.43 6.20 -4.57
N SER A 206 -7.94 5.04 -4.22
CA SER A 206 -7.20 3.94 -3.63
C SER A 206 -7.83 2.60 -4.04
N GLY A 207 -7.33 1.48 -3.53
CA GLY A 207 -7.81 0.15 -3.91
C GLY A 207 -6.95 -0.52 -4.97
N PRO A 208 -7.37 -1.67 -5.52
CA PRO A 208 -6.58 -2.47 -6.45
C PRO A 208 -6.01 -1.69 -7.64
N VAL A 209 -6.69 -0.67 -8.11
CA VAL A 209 -6.27 0.18 -9.24
C VAL A 209 -4.89 0.84 -9.05
N ILE A 210 -4.50 1.17 -7.81
CA ILE A 210 -3.20 1.79 -7.52
C ILE A 210 -2.11 0.80 -7.11
N LYS A 211 -2.38 -0.50 -7.02
CA LYS A 211 -1.43 -1.49 -6.50
C LYS A 211 -0.06 -1.46 -7.21
N LYS A 212 -0.05 -1.37 -8.54
CA LYS A 212 1.21 -1.36 -9.30
C LYS A 212 2.06 -0.13 -9.00
N LEU A 213 1.43 1.02 -8.78
CA LEU A 213 2.10 2.24 -8.35
C LEU A 213 2.69 2.07 -6.93
N SER A 214 1.91 1.49 -6.01
CA SER A 214 2.36 1.23 -4.64
C SER A 214 3.58 0.30 -4.59
N LEU A 215 3.56 -0.81 -5.34
CA LEU A 215 4.70 -1.73 -5.47
C LEU A 215 5.93 -1.05 -6.07
N SER A 216 5.74 -0.19 -7.10
CA SER A 216 6.82 0.61 -7.68
C SER A 216 7.46 1.52 -6.63
N SER A 217 6.64 2.22 -5.84
CA SER A 217 7.14 3.10 -4.78
C SER A 217 7.94 2.33 -3.71
N VAL A 218 7.44 1.17 -3.25
CA VAL A 218 8.16 0.32 -2.30
C VAL A 218 9.52 -0.12 -2.86
N ARG A 219 9.58 -0.53 -4.13
CA ARG A 219 10.85 -0.90 -4.79
C ARG A 219 11.82 0.28 -4.85
N ARG A 220 11.36 1.45 -5.26
CA ARG A 220 12.19 2.67 -5.34
C ARG A 220 12.70 3.10 -3.97
N ILE A 221 11.86 3.08 -2.94
CA ILE A 221 12.25 3.38 -1.56
C ILE A 221 13.34 2.42 -1.08
N ARG A 222 13.20 1.12 -1.36
CA ARG A 222 14.21 0.11 -1.00
C ARG A 222 15.57 0.33 -1.68
N GLU A 223 15.59 0.97 -2.83
CA GLU A 223 16.84 1.37 -3.50
C GLU A 223 17.53 2.55 -2.81
N GLY A 224 16.78 3.43 -2.15
CA GLY A 224 17.28 4.66 -1.53
C GLY A 224 17.63 4.56 -0.05
N CYS A 225 17.13 3.54 0.68
CA CYS A 225 17.38 3.42 2.11
C CYS A 225 17.34 1.98 2.62
N SER A 226 17.85 1.76 3.85
CA SER A 226 17.78 0.48 4.56
C SER A 226 16.64 0.42 5.58
N LEU A 227 15.87 1.49 5.77
CA LEU A 227 14.77 1.55 6.71
C LEU A 227 13.70 0.49 6.42
N PRO A 228 13.00 -0.04 7.44
CA PRO A 228 11.83 -0.88 7.22
C PRO A 228 10.73 -0.11 6.49
N ILE A 229 10.03 -0.81 5.58
CA ILE A 229 8.96 -0.25 4.78
C ILE A 229 7.64 -0.94 5.13
N ILE A 230 6.60 -0.18 5.39
CA ILE A 230 5.24 -0.68 5.51
C ILE A 230 4.54 -0.38 4.16
N GLY A 231 4.30 -1.42 3.37
CA GLY A 231 3.65 -1.28 2.07
C GLY A 231 2.15 -1.03 2.22
N VAL A 232 1.58 -0.12 1.43
CA VAL A 232 0.13 0.15 1.44
C VAL A 232 -0.34 0.62 0.07
N GLY A 233 -1.57 0.22 -0.29
CA GLY A 233 -2.24 0.59 -1.53
C GLY A 233 -2.56 -0.61 -2.43
N GLY A 234 -3.85 -0.92 -2.53
CA GLY A 234 -4.36 -1.93 -3.43
C GLY A 234 -4.35 -3.37 -2.93
N VAL A 235 -4.07 -3.60 -1.65
CA VAL A 235 -4.13 -4.92 -1.01
C VAL A 235 -5.59 -5.40 -0.93
N ALA A 236 -5.86 -6.60 -1.45
CA ALA A 236 -7.19 -7.20 -1.50
C ALA A 236 -7.17 -8.76 -1.44
N SER A 237 -5.99 -9.36 -1.24
CA SER A 237 -5.74 -10.81 -1.12
C SER A 237 -4.45 -11.11 -0.36
N ALA A 238 -4.24 -12.38 0.03
CA ALA A 238 -2.98 -12.83 0.62
C ALA A 238 -1.80 -12.74 -0.39
N ASP A 239 -2.05 -13.03 -1.66
CA ASP A 239 -1.03 -12.85 -2.71
C ASP A 239 -0.58 -11.39 -2.82
N ASP A 240 -1.48 -10.41 -2.64
CA ASP A 240 -1.09 -9.00 -2.64
C ASP A 240 -0.16 -8.67 -1.47
N VAL A 241 -0.41 -9.24 -0.28
CA VAL A 241 0.51 -9.06 0.87
C VAL A 241 1.89 -9.61 0.52
N ILE A 242 1.97 -10.82 -0.05
CA ILE A 242 3.23 -11.44 -0.44
C ILE A 242 3.95 -10.63 -1.53
N ASP A 243 3.21 -10.03 -2.48
CA ASP A 243 3.81 -9.14 -3.49
C ASP A 243 4.54 -7.96 -2.84
N PHE A 244 3.92 -7.32 -1.83
CA PHE A 244 4.58 -6.24 -1.10
C PHE A 244 5.82 -6.71 -0.34
N LEU A 245 5.76 -7.86 0.34
CA LEU A 245 6.91 -8.45 1.03
C LEU A 245 8.03 -8.74 0.03
N SER A 246 7.75 -9.39 -1.09
CA SER A 246 8.72 -9.69 -2.16
C SER A 246 9.24 -8.44 -2.87
N CYS A 247 8.59 -7.30 -2.74
CA CYS A 247 9.11 -6.00 -3.18
C CYS A 247 9.99 -5.31 -2.13
N GLY A 248 10.14 -5.88 -0.92
CA GLY A 248 11.00 -5.37 0.15
C GLY A 248 10.26 -4.62 1.27
N ALA A 249 8.93 -4.72 1.35
CA ALA A 249 8.18 -4.26 2.50
C ALA A 249 8.35 -5.24 3.68
N SER A 250 8.46 -4.73 4.91
CA SER A 250 8.55 -5.53 6.15
C SER A 250 7.17 -5.85 6.73
N ALA A 251 6.18 -5.04 6.42
CA ALA A 251 4.78 -5.22 6.78
C ALA A 251 3.86 -4.56 5.75
N VAL A 252 2.55 -4.76 5.88
CA VAL A 252 1.57 -4.32 4.88
C VAL A 252 0.33 -3.75 5.55
N GLN A 253 -0.09 -2.57 5.11
CA GLN A 253 -1.36 -1.96 5.52
C GLN A 253 -2.46 -2.19 4.47
N MET A 254 -3.70 -2.33 4.92
CA MET A 254 -4.90 -2.42 4.06
C MET A 254 -6.02 -1.55 4.61
N LEU A 255 -6.76 -0.89 3.71
CA LEU A 255 -8.03 -0.22 4.02
C LEU A 255 -9.06 -0.49 2.91
N SER A 256 -8.79 -0.02 1.69
CA SER A 256 -9.75 -0.01 0.57
C SER A 256 -10.23 -1.39 0.17
N GLY A 257 -9.37 -2.41 0.28
CA GLY A 257 -9.80 -3.80 0.07
C GLY A 257 -10.95 -4.21 0.98
N ALA A 258 -10.91 -3.79 2.26
CA ALA A 258 -11.97 -4.04 3.23
C ALA A 258 -13.22 -3.16 2.97
N LEU A 259 -13.07 -1.95 2.44
CA LEU A 259 -14.22 -1.12 2.05
C LEU A 259 -14.97 -1.71 0.84
N ILE A 260 -14.25 -2.36 -0.08
CA ILE A 260 -14.85 -2.98 -1.28
C ILE A 260 -15.45 -4.38 -0.96
N LYS A 261 -14.72 -5.21 -0.20
CA LYS A 261 -15.05 -6.64 -0.01
C LYS A 261 -15.56 -7.01 1.38
N GLY A 262 -15.78 -6.00 2.24
CA GLY A 262 -16.16 -6.18 3.64
C GLY A 262 -14.96 -6.33 4.57
N LYS A 263 -15.12 -5.88 5.82
CA LYS A 263 -14.05 -5.86 6.83
C LYS A 263 -13.54 -7.25 7.24
N GLU A 264 -14.33 -8.29 7.07
CA GLU A 264 -13.93 -9.69 7.26
C GLU A 264 -12.82 -10.14 6.29
N LEU A 265 -12.48 -9.30 5.32
CA LEU A 265 -11.34 -9.54 4.43
C LEU A 265 -10.02 -9.62 5.18
N TYR A 266 -9.84 -8.86 6.28
CA TYR A 266 -8.65 -8.98 7.13
C TYR A 266 -8.45 -10.42 7.61
N LYS A 267 -9.51 -11.02 8.19
CA LYS A 267 -9.45 -12.40 8.66
C LYS A 267 -9.16 -13.38 7.52
N ARG A 268 -9.86 -13.25 6.39
CA ARG A 268 -9.66 -14.12 5.23
C ARG A 268 -8.23 -14.06 4.70
N ILE A 269 -7.61 -12.88 4.69
CA ILE A 269 -6.21 -12.73 4.25
C ILE A 269 -5.28 -13.38 5.26
N VAL A 270 -5.42 -13.08 6.55
CA VAL A 270 -4.56 -13.66 7.60
C VAL A 270 -4.63 -15.19 7.58
N ASP A 271 -5.84 -15.75 7.49
CA ASP A 271 -6.05 -17.21 7.43
C ASP A 271 -5.44 -17.84 6.16
N ALA A 272 -5.41 -17.11 5.05
CA ALA A 272 -4.90 -17.59 3.77
C ALA A 272 -3.39 -17.42 3.59
N LEU A 273 -2.73 -16.54 4.37
CA LEU A 273 -1.29 -16.24 4.22
C LEU A 273 -0.38 -17.47 4.27
N PRO A 274 -0.55 -18.44 5.21
CA PRO A 274 0.33 -19.61 5.25
C PRO A 274 0.33 -20.39 3.94
N ALA A 275 -0.85 -20.76 3.43
CA ALA A 275 -1.00 -21.51 2.19
C ALA A 275 -0.54 -20.73 0.96
N ALA A 276 -0.71 -19.41 0.96
CA ALA A 276 -0.25 -18.56 -0.14
C ALA A 276 1.28 -18.45 -0.19
N LEU A 277 1.95 -18.36 0.97
CA LEU A 277 3.42 -18.39 1.07
C LEU A 277 3.98 -19.74 0.58
N GLU A 278 3.45 -20.87 1.08
CA GLU A 278 3.85 -22.21 0.65
C GLU A 278 3.69 -22.41 -0.86
N LYS A 279 2.58 -21.97 -1.43
CA LYS A 279 2.32 -22.02 -2.88
C LYS A 279 3.38 -21.27 -3.69
N ARG A 280 3.95 -20.21 -3.12
CA ARG A 280 5.03 -19.42 -3.75
C ARG A 280 6.44 -19.90 -3.37
N GLY A 281 6.55 -20.98 -2.61
CA GLY A 281 7.82 -21.59 -2.21
C GLY A 281 8.51 -20.92 -1.03
N PHE A 282 7.80 -20.11 -0.23
CA PHE A 282 8.32 -19.46 0.96
C PHE A 282 7.97 -20.25 2.24
N GLU A 283 8.94 -20.43 3.12
CA GLU A 283 8.75 -21.08 4.43
C GLU A 283 8.28 -20.09 5.52
N SER A 284 8.46 -18.77 5.28
CA SER A 284 8.08 -17.72 6.20
C SER A 284 7.78 -16.40 5.48
N ALA A 285 7.15 -15.46 6.18
CA ALA A 285 7.00 -14.08 5.71
C ALA A 285 8.38 -13.40 5.52
N LYS A 286 9.36 -13.75 6.37
CA LYS A 286 10.72 -13.24 6.24
C LYS A 286 11.39 -13.70 4.94
N ASP A 287 11.20 -14.95 4.53
CA ASP A 287 11.78 -15.45 3.25
C ASP A 287 11.24 -14.65 2.06
N ALA A 288 9.94 -14.29 2.10
CA ALA A 288 9.35 -13.45 1.06
C ALA A 288 9.99 -12.04 1.06
N ILE A 289 10.28 -11.46 2.23
CA ILE A 289 10.98 -10.16 2.35
C ILE A 289 12.42 -10.28 1.81
N ASP A 290 13.13 -11.31 2.19
CA ASP A 290 14.53 -11.53 1.82
C ASP A 290 14.69 -11.89 0.32
N SER A 291 13.59 -12.28 -0.36
CA SER A 291 13.55 -12.58 -1.80
C SER A 291 13.56 -11.34 -2.70
N ALA A 292 13.52 -10.15 -2.14
CA ALA A 292 13.48 -8.88 -2.89
C ALA A 292 14.80 -8.63 -3.64
N GLU A 293 14.92 -9.14 -4.85
CA GLU A 293 16.12 -9.00 -5.69
C GLU A 293 16.05 -7.80 -6.64
N ARG A 294 17.23 -7.25 -6.98
CA ARG A 294 17.37 -6.30 -8.10
C ARG A 294 17.32 -7.05 -9.42
N GLN A 295 16.40 -6.64 -10.30
CA GLN A 295 16.43 -7.08 -11.69
C GLN A 295 17.59 -6.41 -12.44
N LYS A 296 18.19 -7.14 -13.38
CA LYS A 296 19.19 -6.61 -14.32
C LYS A 296 18.50 -6.26 -15.62
N GLU A 297 18.89 -5.14 -16.22
CA GLU A 297 18.46 -4.83 -17.58
C GLU A 297 19.01 -5.88 -18.56
N SER A 298 18.20 -6.24 -19.54
CA SER A 298 18.59 -7.12 -20.65
C SER A 298 18.13 -6.48 -21.96
N PHE A 299 19.06 -6.40 -22.90
CA PHE A 299 18.84 -5.91 -24.27
C PHE A 299 18.79 -7.07 -25.30
N GLU A 300 18.81 -8.30 -24.81
CA GLU A 300 18.70 -9.49 -25.66
C GLU A 300 17.27 -9.63 -26.19
N VAL A 301 17.15 -9.72 -27.52
CA VAL A 301 15.86 -9.98 -28.16
C VAL A 301 15.55 -11.48 -28.05
N ARG A 302 14.45 -11.80 -27.36
CA ARG A 302 13.90 -13.14 -27.25
C ARG A 302 12.62 -13.23 -28.05
N ASN A 303 12.51 -14.25 -28.90
CA ASN A 303 11.29 -14.49 -29.66
C ASN A 303 10.32 -15.37 -28.88
N PRO A 304 9.01 -15.14 -28.96
CA PRO A 304 8.03 -15.99 -28.31
C PRO A 304 8.00 -17.40 -28.92
N VAL A 305 7.90 -18.39 -28.04
CA VAL A 305 7.68 -19.80 -28.40
C VAL A 305 6.21 -20.13 -28.19
N ILE A 306 5.59 -20.74 -29.16
CA ILE A 306 4.15 -21.04 -29.16
C ILE A 306 3.92 -22.53 -28.96
N ASP A 307 3.23 -22.89 -27.88
CA ASP A 307 2.70 -24.22 -27.66
C ASP A 307 1.40 -24.40 -28.47
N HIS A 308 1.50 -25.02 -29.62
CA HIS A 308 0.40 -25.22 -30.53
C HIS A 308 -0.66 -26.20 -30.03
N GLU A 309 -0.33 -27.09 -29.08
CA GLU A 309 -1.30 -28.00 -28.48
C GLU A 309 -2.22 -27.27 -27.50
N ARG A 310 -1.69 -26.27 -26.78
CA ARG A 310 -2.47 -25.39 -25.87
C ARG A 310 -3.15 -24.24 -26.58
N CYS A 311 -2.69 -23.87 -27.77
CA CYS A 311 -3.18 -22.71 -28.49
C CYS A 311 -4.61 -22.92 -29.02
N THR A 312 -5.54 -22.07 -28.55
CA THR A 312 -6.95 -22.09 -28.99
C THR A 312 -7.19 -21.32 -30.29
N ARG A 313 -6.17 -20.78 -30.92
CA ARG A 313 -6.25 -19.95 -32.15
C ARG A 313 -7.22 -18.77 -32.04
N CYS A 314 -7.31 -18.13 -30.87
CA CYS A 314 -8.20 -17.01 -30.59
C CYS A 314 -7.75 -15.69 -31.24
N GLU A 315 -6.64 -15.64 -31.92
CA GLU A 315 -6.04 -14.50 -32.62
C GLU A 315 -5.67 -13.30 -31.76
N LEU A 316 -5.86 -13.35 -30.44
CA LEU A 316 -5.60 -12.20 -29.57
C LEU A 316 -4.14 -11.72 -29.67
N CYS A 317 -3.17 -12.66 -29.75
CA CYS A 317 -1.75 -12.31 -29.88
C CYS A 317 -1.44 -11.63 -31.21
N VAL A 318 -2.13 -12.01 -32.30
CA VAL A 318 -2.02 -11.35 -33.61
C VAL A 318 -2.62 -9.94 -33.53
N ALA A 319 -3.82 -9.82 -32.98
CA ALA A 319 -4.54 -8.55 -32.89
C ALA A 319 -3.83 -7.49 -32.02
N VAL A 320 -3.10 -7.91 -30.97
CA VAL A 320 -2.42 -6.98 -30.07
C VAL A 320 -0.96 -6.71 -30.44
N CYS A 321 -0.38 -7.42 -31.40
CA CYS A 321 1.03 -7.27 -31.74
C CYS A 321 1.33 -5.88 -32.33
N PRO A 322 2.06 -5.00 -31.66
CA PRO A 322 2.32 -3.64 -32.14
C PRO A 322 3.36 -3.61 -33.27
N TYR A 323 4.05 -4.73 -33.51
CA TYR A 323 5.08 -4.90 -34.54
C TYR A 323 4.59 -5.73 -35.73
N PHE A 324 3.33 -6.18 -35.72
CA PHE A 324 2.73 -7.02 -36.77
C PHE A 324 3.50 -8.31 -37.09
N ALA A 325 4.30 -8.77 -36.14
CA ALA A 325 5.17 -9.92 -36.29
C ALA A 325 4.49 -11.28 -36.06
N LEU A 326 3.17 -11.31 -35.82
CA LEU A 326 2.39 -12.52 -35.59
C LEU A 326 1.28 -12.63 -36.63
N ARG A 327 1.10 -13.82 -37.17
CA ARG A 327 0.00 -14.13 -38.10
C ARG A 327 -0.61 -15.47 -37.74
N LEU A 328 -1.88 -15.67 -38.08
CA LEU A 328 -2.57 -16.94 -38.01
C LEU A 328 -2.87 -17.43 -39.42
N ASP A 329 -2.21 -18.51 -39.79
CA ASP A 329 -2.55 -19.34 -40.94
C ASP A 329 -3.18 -20.67 -40.44
N GLU A 330 -2.59 -21.80 -40.71
CA GLU A 330 -3.00 -23.06 -40.08
C GLU A 330 -2.71 -23.07 -38.56
N LYS A 331 -1.68 -22.37 -38.16
CA LYS A 331 -1.24 -22.14 -36.78
C LYS A 331 -0.71 -20.71 -36.62
N VAL A 332 -0.55 -20.28 -35.36
CA VAL A 332 0.08 -18.97 -35.09
C VAL A 332 1.57 -19.06 -35.40
N GLU A 333 2.05 -18.17 -36.23
CA GLU A 333 3.45 -18.06 -36.63
C GLU A 333 4.03 -16.72 -36.21
N VAL A 334 5.35 -16.74 -35.92
CA VAL A 334 6.13 -15.57 -35.52
C VAL A 334 7.10 -15.22 -36.65
N ASP A 335 7.03 -14.02 -37.18
CA ASP A 335 8.07 -13.46 -38.00
C ASP A 335 9.19 -12.95 -37.08
N THR A 336 10.27 -13.71 -37.02
CA THR A 336 11.40 -13.42 -36.13
C THR A 336 12.23 -12.20 -36.59
N ALA A 337 12.09 -11.78 -37.84
CA ALA A 337 12.75 -10.61 -38.36
C ALA A 337 12.04 -9.31 -37.93
N GLU A 338 10.71 -9.37 -37.78
CA GLU A 338 9.89 -8.25 -37.35
C GLU A 338 9.62 -8.25 -35.83
N CYS A 339 9.85 -9.38 -35.15
CA CYS A 339 9.58 -9.51 -33.73
C CYS A 339 10.57 -8.71 -32.88
N PHE A 340 10.04 -7.76 -32.09
CA PHE A 340 10.85 -6.93 -31.18
C PHE A 340 11.17 -7.60 -29.84
N GLY A 341 10.54 -8.74 -29.49
CA GLY A 341 10.70 -9.39 -28.19
C GLY A 341 10.04 -8.62 -27.04
N CYS A 342 8.95 -7.88 -27.28
CA CYS A 342 8.33 -7.02 -26.30
C CYS A 342 7.51 -7.73 -25.21
N GLY A 343 7.19 -9.02 -25.35
CA GLY A 343 6.45 -9.84 -24.38
C GLY A 343 4.92 -9.64 -24.35
N LEU A 344 4.34 -8.71 -25.15
CA LEU A 344 2.90 -8.43 -25.10
C LEU A 344 2.04 -9.63 -25.45
N CYS A 345 2.41 -10.41 -26.47
CA CYS A 345 1.67 -11.61 -26.88
C CYS A 345 1.65 -12.69 -25.78
N GLU A 346 2.77 -12.89 -25.07
CA GLU A 346 2.87 -13.81 -23.95
C GLU A 346 1.98 -13.38 -22.78
N SER A 347 2.08 -12.12 -22.37
CA SER A 347 1.27 -11.56 -21.26
C SER A 347 -0.24 -11.55 -21.55
N ARG A 348 -0.64 -11.54 -22.82
CA ARG A 348 -2.05 -11.48 -23.24
C ARG A 348 -2.65 -12.84 -23.60
N CYS A 349 -1.84 -13.91 -23.65
CA CYS A 349 -2.36 -15.24 -24.02
C CYS A 349 -3.28 -15.78 -22.91
N PRO A 350 -4.60 -15.98 -23.20
CA PRO A 350 -5.57 -16.35 -22.15
C PRO A 350 -5.37 -17.79 -21.65
N VAL A 351 -4.68 -18.63 -22.40
CA VAL A 351 -4.42 -20.04 -22.06
C VAL A 351 -2.94 -20.32 -21.74
N GLY A 352 -2.09 -19.29 -21.72
CA GLY A 352 -0.67 -19.43 -21.47
C GLY A 352 0.06 -20.33 -22.48
N ALA A 353 -0.34 -20.26 -23.75
CA ALA A 353 0.27 -21.02 -24.83
C ALA A 353 1.48 -20.32 -25.47
N ILE A 354 1.89 -19.17 -24.97
CA ILE A 354 3.05 -18.41 -25.47
C ILE A 354 4.00 -18.18 -24.29
N GLY A 355 5.28 -18.46 -24.49
CA GLY A 355 6.34 -18.30 -23.50
C GLY A 355 7.66 -17.90 -24.14
N GLY A 356 8.73 -17.80 -23.33
CA GLY A 356 10.12 -17.61 -23.79
C GLY A 356 10.56 -16.15 -23.94
N VAL A 357 9.71 -15.16 -23.68
CA VAL A 357 10.07 -13.74 -23.67
C VAL A 357 10.10 -13.19 -22.25
N LEU A 358 9.05 -13.44 -21.48
CA LEU A 358 8.89 -12.96 -20.10
C LEU A 358 9.37 -13.96 -19.05
N THR A 359 9.43 -15.25 -19.41
CA THR A 359 9.77 -16.37 -18.50
C THR A 359 10.91 -17.21 -19.02
#